data_e9e8660073c6849fcd7f130752aecf4f
#
_entry.id   e9e8660073c6849fcd7f130752aecf4f
#
_cell.length_a   1.000
_cell.length_b   1.000
_cell.length_c   1.000
_cell.angle_alpha   90.00
_cell.angle_beta   90.00
_cell.angle_gamma   90.00
#
_symmetry.space_group_name_H-M   'P 1'
#
loop_
_entity.id
_entity.type
_entity.pdbx_description
1 polymer ?
#
loop_
_entity_poly.entity_id
_entity_poly.type
_entity_poly.pdbx_seq_one_letter_code
_entity_poly.pdbx_strand_id
1 'polypeptide(L)'
;MNNSNSAPPSRESVSKAWILDVRFKIDYKTGVQGCPENSAQFKGFCEAGGTETWAQVPGLRSKFFTLSQDQQDGSGIYIFLSKQDLDAYMESDLFKNFGSFPHITQLDVKTYRVLAGSEETIDMGTWTSGNARPTREDVESAVVFYPRFNIDYGTGMEGTPSNHQEFEGALIEPMKFAKMWHNSNVSGLRSKYFTIDQENKTGTGVYIFTSQKYLDDYLKSELLSNFKSFPHITDLKVDIYNIIGGTELTMSVNPW
;
A
#
# COMPACT_ATOMS: atom_id res chain seq x y z
N MET A 1 6.99 -12.94 -25.38
CA MET A 1 6.79 -12.71 -23.94
C MET A 1 8.16 -12.44 -23.37
N ASN A 2 8.51 -11.18 -23.22
CA ASN A 2 9.82 -10.80 -22.69
C ASN A 2 9.75 -10.86 -21.17
N ASN A 3 10.24 -11.94 -20.58
CA ASN A 3 10.62 -11.95 -19.17
C ASN A 3 11.84 -11.03 -19.02
N SER A 4 11.61 -9.73 -18.88
CA SER A 4 12.67 -8.87 -18.36
C SER A 4 12.84 -9.23 -16.88
N ASN A 5 13.84 -10.03 -16.56
CA ASN A 5 14.41 -10.09 -15.22
C ASN A 5 14.93 -8.68 -14.92
N SER A 6 14.04 -7.77 -14.53
CA SER A 6 14.46 -6.47 -14.04
C SER A 6 15.19 -6.70 -12.70
N ALA A 7 16.37 -6.12 -12.59
CA ALA A 7 17.09 -6.10 -11.34
C ALA A 7 16.17 -5.52 -10.23
N PRO A 8 16.32 -5.97 -8.99
CA PRO A 8 15.59 -5.37 -7.87
C PRO A 8 15.85 -3.85 -7.83
N PRO A 9 14.87 -3.05 -7.36
CA PRO A 9 15.01 -1.61 -7.32
C PRO A 9 16.23 -1.20 -6.50
N SER A 10 16.94 -0.20 -6.99
CA SER A 10 18.02 0.41 -6.22
C SER A 10 17.46 1.33 -5.13
N ARG A 11 18.22 1.53 -4.06
CA ARG A 11 17.85 2.49 -3.00
C ARG A 11 17.56 3.88 -3.57
N GLU A 12 18.31 4.30 -4.58
CA GLU A 12 18.11 5.59 -5.25
C GLU A 12 16.78 5.64 -6.00
N SER A 13 16.43 4.58 -6.75
CA SER A 13 15.16 4.55 -7.49
C SER A 13 13.95 4.57 -6.55
N VAL A 14 14.02 3.86 -5.44
CA VAL A 14 12.90 3.80 -4.47
C VAL A 14 12.78 5.09 -3.66
N SER A 15 13.87 5.79 -3.40
CA SER A 15 13.83 7.11 -2.72
C SER A 15 13.01 8.16 -3.47
N LYS A 16 12.73 7.92 -4.75
CA LYS A 16 11.88 8.77 -5.60
C LYS A 16 10.43 8.29 -5.70
N ALA A 17 10.15 7.09 -5.22
CA ALA A 17 8.82 6.50 -5.31
C ALA A 17 7.82 7.18 -4.37
N TRP A 18 6.57 7.23 -4.83
CA TRP A 18 5.46 7.82 -4.10
C TRP A 18 4.26 6.88 -4.08
N ILE A 19 3.55 6.92 -2.97
CA ILE A 19 2.26 6.22 -2.83
C ILE A 19 1.15 7.26 -2.91
N LEU A 20 0.14 6.95 -3.73
CA LEU A 20 -1.16 7.60 -3.71
C LEU A 20 -2.12 6.65 -2.99
N ASP A 21 -2.67 7.11 -1.88
CA ASP A 21 -3.70 6.43 -1.09
C ASP A 21 -5.04 7.14 -1.31
N VAL A 22 -5.95 6.45 -1.95
CA VAL A 22 -7.29 6.95 -2.28
C VAL A 22 -8.30 6.16 -1.49
N ARG A 23 -8.99 6.79 -0.56
CA ARG A 23 -10.00 6.16 0.30
C ARG A 23 -11.36 6.77 0.05
N PHE A 24 -12.40 5.97 0.17
CA PHE A 24 -13.75 6.41 -0.09
C PHE A 24 -14.78 5.51 0.60
N LYS A 25 -15.95 6.06 0.85
CA LYS A 25 -17.12 5.30 1.22
C LYS A 25 -17.87 4.84 -0.03
N ILE A 26 -18.49 3.67 0.04
CA ILE A 26 -19.27 3.13 -1.05
C ILE A 26 -20.76 3.26 -0.71
N ASP A 27 -21.48 4.01 -1.52
CA ASP A 27 -22.93 4.10 -1.43
C ASP A 27 -23.60 3.06 -2.34
N TYR A 28 -24.07 1.99 -1.74
CA TYR A 28 -24.83 0.93 -2.45
C TYR A 28 -26.31 1.29 -2.68
N LYS A 29 -26.75 2.48 -2.29
CA LYS A 29 -28.16 2.89 -2.35
C LYS A 29 -28.39 4.12 -3.23
N THR A 30 -27.49 4.37 -4.17
CA THR A 30 -27.59 5.54 -5.05
C THR A 30 -28.89 5.58 -5.88
N GLY A 31 -29.46 4.42 -6.20
CA GLY A 31 -30.59 4.31 -7.13
C GLY A 31 -30.25 4.66 -8.57
N VAL A 32 -28.98 4.97 -8.87
CA VAL A 32 -28.52 5.34 -10.22
C VAL A 32 -28.25 4.08 -11.02
N GLN A 33 -28.83 3.98 -12.20
CA GLN A 33 -28.62 2.83 -13.09
C GLN A 33 -27.13 2.65 -13.40
N GLY A 34 -26.64 1.43 -13.27
CA GLY A 34 -25.24 1.06 -13.51
C GLY A 34 -24.32 1.24 -12.31
N CYS A 35 -24.80 1.78 -11.19
CA CYS A 35 -24.06 1.76 -9.93
C CYS A 35 -24.21 0.42 -9.22
N PRO A 36 -23.18 -0.04 -8.50
CA PRO A 36 -23.24 -1.27 -7.71
C PRO A 36 -24.23 -1.10 -6.54
N GLU A 37 -25.07 -2.09 -6.32
CA GLU A 37 -26.07 -2.16 -5.24
C GLU A 37 -25.59 -2.98 -4.04
N ASN A 38 -24.45 -3.64 -4.18
CA ASN A 38 -23.82 -4.45 -3.15
C ASN A 38 -22.33 -4.66 -3.43
N SER A 39 -21.62 -5.24 -2.47
CA SER A 39 -20.18 -5.46 -2.58
C SER A 39 -19.75 -6.41 -3.69
N ALA A 40 -20.59 -7.41 -4.04
CA ALA A 40 -20.28 -8.31 -5.14
C ALA A 40 -20.32 -7.58 -6.49
N GLN A 41 -21.32 -6.72 -6.69
CA GLN A 41 -21.40 -5.87 -7.89
C GLN A 41 -20.26 -4.85 -7.91
N PHE A 42 -19.88 -4.27 -6.76
CA PHE A 42 -18.74 -3.36 -6.69
C PHE A 42 -17.43 -4.05 -7.06
N LYS A 43 -17.19 -5.28 -6.57
CA LYS A 43 -16.04 -6.08 -7.00
C LYS A 43 -16.03 -6.29 -8.51
N GLY A 44 -17.16 -6.69 -9.08
CA GLY A 44 -17.30 -6.86 -10.53
C GLY A 44 -17.05 -5.55 -11.30
N PHE A 45 -17.49 -4.43 -10.77
CA PHE A 45 -17.22 -3.11 -11.34
C PHE A 45 -15.72 -2.80 -11.35
N CYS A 46 -15.01 -3.04 -10.24
CA CYS A 46 -13.56 -2.86 -10.16
C CYS A 46 -12.80 -3.78 -11.12
N GLU A 47 -13.24 -5.02 -11.26
CA GLU A 47 -12.65 -5.99 -12.19
C GLU A 47 -12.87 -5.58 -13.65
N ALA A 48 -14.09 -5.16 -13.99
CA ALA A 48 -14.47 -4.73 -15.34
C ALA A 48 -13.78 -3.41 -15.77
N GLY A 49 -13.46 -2.54 -14.80
CA GLY A 49 -12.72 -1.29 -15.04
C GLY A 49 -11.31 -1.50 -15.61
N GLY A 50 -10.87 -2.75 -15.61
CA GLY A 50 -9.76 -3.26 -16.41
C GLY A 50 -8.39 -2.84 -15.90
N THR A 51 -7.57 -3.84 -15.65
CA THR A 51 -6.15 -3.65 -15.33
C THR A 51 -5.38 -2.99 -16.47
N GLU A 52 -5.85 -3.18 -17.70
CA GLU A 52 -5.21 -2.66 -18.92
C GLU A 52 -5.17 -1.14 -18.96
N THR A 53 -6.22 -0.47 -18.50
CA THR A 53 -6.27 0.98 -18.43
C THR A 53 -5.14 1.56 -17.56
N TRP A 54 -4.95 0.98 -16.39
CA TRP A 54 -3.89 1.42 -15.48
C TRP A 54 -2.49 0.97 -15.90
N ALA A 55 -2.39 -0.12 -16.66
CA ALA A 55 -1.12 -0.55 -17.21
C ALA A 55 -0.50 0.47 -18.19
N GLN A 56 -1.33 1.39 -18.72
CA GLN A 56 -0.89 2.46 -19.61
C GLN A 56 -0.51 3.75 -18.86
N VAL A 57 -0.73 3.83 -17.55
CA VAL A 57 -0.42 5.04 -16.77
C VAL A 57 1.10 5.18 -16.62
N PRO A 58 1.68 6.28 -17.11
CA PRO A 58 3.13 6.49 -17.00
C PRO A 58 3.60 6.49 -15.55
N GLY A 59 4.72 5.85 -15.30
CA GLY A 59 5.34 5.79 -13.98
C GLY A 59 4.59 4.99 -12.91
N LEU A 60 3.42 4.43 -13.21
CA LEU A 60 2.71 3.56 -12.27
C LEU A 60 3.44 2.22 -12.15
N ARG A 61 3.92 1.95 -10.94
CA ARG A 61 4.66 0.72 -10.61
C ARG A 61 3.74 -0.43 -10.23
N SER A 62 2.78 -0.14 -9.39
CA SER A 62 1.76 -1.10 -9.00
C SER A 62 0.50 -0.40 -8.50
N LYS A 63 -0.60 -1.10 -8.60
CA LYS A 63 -1.89 -0.64 -8.12
C LYS A 63 -2.74 -1.84 -7.71
N PHE A 64 -3.53 -1.66 -6.66
CA PHE A 64 -4.57 -2.61 -6.28
C PHE A 64 -5.74 -1.88 -5.63
N PHE A 65 -6.92 -2.41 -5.84
CA PHE A 65 -8.13 -1.99 -5.14
C PHE A 65 -8.38 -2.90 -3.95
N THR A 66 -8.90 -2.29 -2.91
CA THR A 66 -9.21 -3.00 -1.67
C THR A 66 -10.61 -2.65 -1.18
N LEU A 67 -11.13 -3.53 -0.36
CA LEU A 67 -12.42 -3.37 0.30
C LEU A 67 -12.26 -3.67 1.79
N SER A 68 -12.85 -2.83 2.65
CA SER A 68 -12.84 -3.06 4.10
C SER A 68 -13.55 -4.38 4.47
N GLN A 69 -13.29 -4.89 5.66
CA GLN A 69 -13.90 -6.13 6.12
C GLN A 69 -15.42 -6.05 6.20
N ASP A 70 -15.98 -4.88 6.58
CA ASP A 70 -17.42 -4.61 6.58
C ASP A 70 -17.98 -4.24 5.20
N GLN A 71 -17.11 -4.16 4.19
CA GLN A 71 -17.44 -3.92 2.78
C GLN A 71 -18.09 -2.55 2.49
N GLN A 72 -17.92 -1.58 3.38
CA GLN A 72 -18.46 -0.23 3.24
C GLN A 72 -17.43 0.79 2.76
N ASP A 73 -16.15 0.49 2.97
CA ASP A 73 -15.04 1.36 2.60
C ASP A 73 -14.20 0.72 1.50
N GLY A 74 -13.91 1.49 0.48
CA GLY A 74 -12.96 1.11 -0.56
C GLY A 74 -11.66 1.90 -0.45
N SER A 75 -10.58 1.32 -0.98
CA SER A 75 -9.32 2.03 -1.15
C SER A 75 -8.66 1.62 -2.46
N GLY A 76 -7.98 2.58 -3.10
CA GLY A 76 -7.03 2.35 -4.17
C GLY A 76 -5.64 2.73 -3.67
N ILE A 77 -4.70 1.81 -3.75
CA ILE A 77 -3.30 2.05 -3.41
C ILE A 77 -2.49 1.99 -4.68
N TYR A 78 -1.76 3.06 -4.97
CA TYR A 78 -0.98 3.24 -6.20
C TYR A 78 0.45 3.57 -5.81
N ILE A 79 1.41 2.94 -6.47
CA ILE A 79 2.83 3.20 -6.26
C ILE A 79 3.41 3.72 -7.57
N PHE A 80 3.91 4.95 -7.52
CA PHE A 80 4.52 5.63 -8.65
C PHE A 80 6.04 5.69 -8.51
N LEU A 81 6.74 5.69 -9.63
CA LEU A 81 8.20 5.79 -9.69
C LEU A 81 8.69 7.20 -9.29
N SER A 82 7.86 8.24 -9.48
CA SER A 82 8.21 9.60 -9.14
C SER A 82 7.01 10.42 -8.70
N LYS A 83 7.27 11.54 -8.00
CA LYS A 83 6.24 12.54 -7.67
C LYS A 83 5.62 13.15 -8.92
N GLN A 84 6.43 13.39 -9.94
CA GLN A 84 5.97 13.96 -11.20
C GLN A 84 4.92 13.07 -11.89
N ASP A 85 5.17 11.76 -11.96
CA ASP A 85 4.23 10.80 -12.54
C ASP A 85 2.92 10.74 -11.73
N LEU A 86 3.05 10.75 -10.41
CA LEU A 86 1.89 10.79 -9.52
C LEU A 86 1.06 12.04 -9.74
N ASP A 87 1.68 13.23 -9.80
CA ASP A 87 0.98 14.49 -10.01
C ASP A 87 0.27 14.52 -11.37
N ALA A 88 0.96 14.06 -12.41
CA ALA A 88 0.37 13.95 -13.74
C ALA A 88 -0.84 13.01 -13.77
N TYR A 89 -0.79 11.90 -13.03
CA TYR A 89 -1.93 10.99 -12.90
C TYR A 89 -3.11 11.65 -12.17
N MET A 90 -2.87 12.37 -11.07
CA MET A 90 -3.91 13.07 -10.33
C MET A 90 -4.62 14.15 -11.16
N GLU A 91 -3.91 14.73 -12.12
CA GLU A 91 -4.48 15.72 -13.06
C GLU A 91 -5.19 15.07 -14.24
N SER A 92 -5.04 13.77 -14.46
CA SER A 92 -5.62 13.04 -15.58
C SER A 92 -7.15 12.91 -15.48
N ASP A 93 -7.80 12.78 -16.64
CA ASP A 93 -9.23 12.47 -16.71
C ASP A 93 -9.55 11.11 -16.06
N LEU A 94 -8.63 10.15 -16.11
CA LEU A 94 -8.80 8.85 -15.49
C LEU A 94 -9.00 8.96 -13.98
N PHE A 95 -8.20 9.79 -13.30
CA PHE A 95 -8.35 10.02 -11.87
C PHE A 95 -9.58 10.86 -11.53
N LYS A 96 -9.82 11.94 -12.29
CA LYS A 96 -10.98 12.83 -12.10
C LYS A 96 -12.29 12.08 -12.29
N ASN A 97 -12.38 11.23 -13.31
CA ASN A 97 -13.57 10.42 -13.58
C ASN A 97 -13.85 9.43 -12.46
N PHE A 98 -12.81 8.87 -11.82
CA PHE A 98 -12.99 7.99 -10.66
C PHE A 98 -13.79 8.68 -9.54
N GLY A 99 -13.42 9.90 -9.17
CA GLY A 99 -14.11 10.67 -8.13
C GLY A 99 -15.53 11.12 -8.50
N SER A 100 -15.93 11.00 -9.77
CA SER A 100 -17.25 11.40 -10.26
C SER A 100 -18.31 10.28 -10.21
N PHE A 101 -17.93 9.05 -9.90
CA PHE A 101 -18.89 7.95 -9.79
C PHE A 101 -19.87 8.19 -8.64
N PRO A 102 -21.19 8.10 -8.86
CA PRO A 102 -22.20 8.42 -7.83
C PRO A 102 -22.11 7.56 -6.56
N HIS A 103 -21.57 6.35 -6.68
CA HIS A 103 -21.40 5.43 -5.56
C HIS A 103 -20.08 5.64 -4.79
N ILE A 104 -19.21 6.53 -5.26
CA ILE A 104 -17.97 6.91 -4.56
C ILE A 104 -18.27 8.18 -3.77
N THR A 105 -18.20 8.08 -2.46
CA THR A 105 -18.48 9.20 -1.55
C THR A 105 -17.35 9.39 -0.54
N GLN A 106 -17.28 10.55 0.08
CA GLN A 106 -16.28 10.87 1.11
C GLN A 106 -14.84 10.55 0.66
N LEU A 107 -14.50 10.98 -0.54
CA LEU A 107 -13.18 10.75 -1.12
C LEU A 107 -12.09 11.46 -0.30
N ASP A 108 -11.16 10.70 0.26
CA ASP A 108 -9.95 11.17 0.94
C ASP A 108 -8.72 10.72 0.13
N VAL A 109 -7.91 11.67 -0.29
CA VAL A 109 -6.75 11.45 -1.15
C VAL A 109 -5.50 11.93 -0.45
N LYS A 110 -4.54 11.03 -0.25
CA LYS A 110 -3.25 11.34 0.38
C LYS A 110 -2.10 10.84 -0.46
N THR A 111 -1.01 11.56 -0.39
CA THR A 111 0.23 11.19 -1.07
C THR A 111 1.37 11.07 -0.06
N TYR A 112 2.21 10.05 -0.24
CA TYR A 112 3.32 9.79 0.67
C TYR A 112 4.58 9.44 -0.12
N ARG A 113 5.71 9.93 0.34
CA ARG A 113 7.02 9.48 -0.16
C ARG A 113 7.36 8.12 0.45
N VAL A 114 7.76 7.18 -0.39
CA VAL A 114 8.29 5.89 0.09
C VAL A 114 9.64 6.13 0.76
N LEU A 115 9.80 5.58 1.96
CA LEU A 115 11.05 5.65 2.69
C LEU A 115 12.07 4.68 2.07
N ALA A 116 13.16 5.21 1.55
CA ALA A 116 14.23 4.41 0.98
C ALA A 116 14.79 3.41 2.01
N GLY A 117 15.02 2.18 1.57
CA GLY A 117 15.44 1.09 2.45
C GLY A 117 14.29 0.22 2.97
N SER A 118 13.03 0.71 2.92
CA SER A 118 11.85 -0.13 3.25
C SER A 118 11.49 -1.09 2.12
N GLU A 119 11.91 -0.78 0.91
CA GLU A 119 11.67 -1.55 -0.31
C GLU A 119 12.39 -2.90 -0.35
N GLU A 120 13.32 -3.16 0.55
CA GLU A 120 13.91 -4.50 0.69
C GLU A 120 12.87 -5.58 0.95
N THR A 121 11.67 -5.16 1.37
CA THR A 121 10.53 -6.03 1.57
C THR A 121 9.58 -6.07 0.37
N ILE A 122 9.87 -5.30 -0.69
CA ILE A 122 9.05 -5.28 -1.89
C ILE A 122 9.21 -6.60 -2.64
N ASP A 123 8.09 -7.18 -3.02
CA ASP A 123 8.02 -8.37 -3.86
C ASP A 123 8.90 -9.53 -3.36
N MET A 124 8.72 -9.91 -2.12
CA MET A 124 9.51 -10.94 -1.45
C MET A 124 9.29 -12.35 -1.98
N GLY A 125 8.55 -12.51 -3.06
CA GLY A 125 8.40 -13.81 -3.73
C GLY A 125 7.51 -14.80 -2.98
N THR A 126 6.65 -14.34 -2.09
CA THR A 126 5.68 -15.20 -1.39
C THR A 126 4.43 -15.54 -2.21
N TRP A 127 4.24 -14.86 -3.35
CA TRP A 127 3.34 -15.32 -4.38
C TRP A 127 4.04 -16.45 -5.13
N THR A 128 3.44 -17.51 -5.40
CA THR A 128 3.90 -18.66 -6.17
C THR A 128 5.42 -18.79 -6.44
N SER A 129 5.94 -19.96 -6.59
CA SER A 129 7.34 -20.22 -6.87
C SER A 129 7.78 -19.59 -8.20
N GLY A 130 8.78 -18.73 -8.14
CA GLY A 130 9.43 -18.12 -9.31
C GLY A 130 8.53 -17.15 -10.05
N ASN A 131 8.92 -16.02 -10.36
CA ASN A 131 8.43 -14.91 -11.22
C ASN A 131 7.00 -14.99 -11.85
N ALA A 132 6.15 -15.94 -11.42
CA ALA A 132 4.78 -16.06 -11.87
C ALA A 132 3.93 -15.00 -11.16
N ARG A 133 3.05 -14.35 -11.92
CA ARG A 133 2.02 -13.49 -11.31
C ARG A 133 1.14 -14.31 -10.39
N PRO A 134 0.64 -13.74 -9.28
CA PRO A 134 -0.31 -14.43 -8.41
C PRO A 134 -1.57 -14.80 -9.20
N THR A 135 -2.16 -15.92 -8.86
CA THR A 135 -3.48 -16.31 -9.39
C THR A 135 -4.55 -15.42 -8.79
N ARG A 136 -5.74 -15.41 -9.40
CA ARG A 136 -6.89 -14.70 -8.83
C ARG A 136 -7.22 -15.20 -7.41
N GLU A 137 -7.13 -16.52 -7.18
CA GLU A 137 -7.39 -17.12 -5.87
C GLU A 137 -6.35 -16.67 -4.83
N ASP A 138 -5.06 -16.64 -5.19
CA ASP A 138 -3.99 -16.14 -4.31
C ASP A 138 -4.27 -14.72 -3.84
N VAL A 139 -4.78 -13.86 -4.72
CA VAL A 139 -5.01 -12.46 -4.41
C VAL A 139 -6.33 -12.23 -3.68
N GLU A 140 -7.37 -12.98 -3.99
CA GLU A 140 -8.63 -12.91 -3.26
C GLU A 140 -8.47 -13.26 -1.77
N SER A 141 -7.46 -14.04 -1.43
CA SER A 141 -7.08 -14.34 -0.04
C SER A 141 -6.15 -13.31 0.57
N ALA A 142 -5.56 -12.43 -0.23
CA ALA A 142 -4.60 -11.44 0.24
C ALA A 142 -5.28 -10.30 0.99
N VAL A 143 -4.59 -9.83 2.03
CA VAL A 143 -5.06 -8.75 2.89
C VAL A 143 -4.01 -7.68 3.04
N VAL A 144 -4.47 -6.43 3.16
CA VAL A 144 -3.62 -5.28 3.41
C VAL A 144 -3.76 -4.87 4.88
N PHE A 145 -2.64 -4.84 5.58
CA PHE A 145 -2.52 -4.22 6.88
C PHE A 145 -1.94 -2.82 6.68
N TYR A 146 -2.68 -1.81 7.14
CA TYR A 146 -2.37 -0.42 6.88
C TYR A 146 -2.31 0.39 8.18
N PRO A 147 -1.16 0.38 8.89
CA PRO A 147 -0.94 1.20 10.07
C PRO A 147 -0.71 2.66 9.67
N ARG A 148 -1.32 3.58 10.40
CA ARG A 148 -1.12 5.03 10.33
C ARG A 148 -0.82 5.55 11.72
N PHE A 149 0.13 6.45 11.86
CA PHE A 149 0.56 6.97 13.15
C PHE A 149 1.09 8.39 13.03
N ASN A 150 1.06 9.10 14.13
CA ASN A 150 1.77 10.37 14.27
C ASN A 150 3.19 10.10 14.76
N ILE A 151 4.13 10.99 14.40
CA ILE A 151 5.53 10.92 14.80
C ILE A 151 5.79 12.03 15.81
N ASP A 152 6.14 11.65 17.03
CA ASP A 152 6.56 12.59 18.07
C ASP A 152 8.08 12.67 18.11
N TYR A 153 8.63 13.82 17.79
CA TYR A 153 10.08 14.13 17.92
C TYR A 153 10.44 14.70 19.28
N GLY A 154 9.46 14.97 20.13
CA GLY A 154 9.64 15.58 21.44
C GLY A 154 9.63 14.60 22.62
N THR A 155 9.99 13.33 22.42
CA THR A 155 9.95 12.31 23.48
C THR A 155 10.85 12.63 24.67
N GLY A 156 11.92 13.41 24.47
CA GLY A 156 12.90 13.75 25.50
C GLY A 156 13.73 12.57 26.01
N MET A 157 13.58 11.41 25.41
CA MET A 157 14.33 10.20 25.80
C MET A 157 15.71 10.23 25.14
N GLU A 158 16.76 9.99 25.94
CA GLU A 158 18.13 9.91 25.43
C GLU A 158 18.26 8.79 24.39
N GLY A 159 18.99 9.09 23.30
CA GLY A 159 19.23 8.13 22.22
C GLY A 159 18.07 7.96 21.23
N THR A 160 17.00 8.76 21.36
CA THR A 160 15.89 8.77 20.43
C THR A 160 15.99 9.92 19.43
N PRO A 161 15.48 9.74 18.17
CA PRO A 161 15.50 10.79 17.17
C PRO A 161 14.74 12.05 17.63
N SER A 162 15.35 13.21 17.44
CA SER A 162 14.79 14.52 17.81
C SER A 162 14.19 15.31 16.63
N ASN A 163 14.37 14.79 15.43
CA ASN A 163 13.87 15.40 14.21
C ASN A 163 13.63 14.35 13.12
N HIS A 164 13.03 14.81 12.01
CA HIS A 164 12.68 13.93 10.89
C HIS A 164 13.87 13.19 10.29
N GLN A 165 14.99 13.87 10.10
CA GLN A 165 16.18 13.29 9.47
C GLN A 165 16.78 12.17 10.34
N GLU A 166 16.84 12.39 11.64
CA GLU A 166 17.29 11.37 12.59
C GLU A 166 16.31 10.19 12.66
N PHE A 167 15.00 10.46 12.63
CA PHE A 167 13.99 9.42 12.60
C PHE A 167 14.07 8.58 11.32
N GLU A 168 14.19 9.24 10.17
CA GLU A 168 14.39 8.56 8.89
C GLU A 168 15.70 7.72 8.92
N GLY A 169 16.78 8.29 9.43
CA GLY A 169 18.05 7.61 9.62
C GLY A 169 17.92 6.37 10.51
N ALA A 170 17.23 6.49 11.64
CA ALA A 170 16.99 5.38 12.56
C ALA A 170 16.15 4.25 11.95
N LEU A 171 15.25 4.56 11.02
CA LEU A 171 14.46 3.57 10.29
C LEU A 171 15.27 2.87 9.17
N ILE A 172 16.20 3.59 8.54
CA ILE A 172 17.00 3.09 7.42
C ILE A 172 18.30 2.45 7.90
N GLU A 173 18.93 3.05 8.88
CA GLU A 173 20.19 2.58 9.45
C GLU A 173 19.96 1.72 10.72
N PRO A 174 20.56 0.61 10.74
CA PRO A 174 21.48 0.02 9.78
C PRO A 174 20.80 -1.02 8.90
N MET A 175 19.91 -0.66 7.99
CA MET A 175 19.16 -1.59 7.11
C MET A 175 18.53 -2.81 7.84
N LYS A 176 18.83 -2.96 9.10
CA LYS A 176 18.35 -4.01 9.98
C LYS A 176 16.86 -3.89 10.21
N PHE A 177 16.35 -2.65 10.22
CA PHE A 177 14.94 -2.42 10.51
C PHE A 177 14.04 -2.97 9.39
N ALA A 178 14.34 -2.68 8.12
CA ALA A 178 13.60 -3.25 7.00
C ALA A 178 13.74 -4.78 6.96
N LYS A 179 14.91 -5.31 7.27
CA LYS A 179 15.18 -6.77 7.33
C LYS A 179 14.40 -7.49 8.43
N MET A 180 13.98 -6.81 9.49
CA MET A 180 13.13 -7.41 10.52
C MET A 180 11.81 -7.91 9.96
N TRP A 181 11.33 -7.31 8.87
CA TRP A 181 10.10 -7.72 8.15
C TRP A 181 10.38 -8.66 6.97
N HIS A 182 11.62 -9.07 6.75
CA HIS A 182 11.89 -10.06 5.72
C HIS A 182 11.02 -11.31 5.92
N ASN A 183 10.57 -11.96 4.84
CA ASN A 183 9.60 -13.07 4.90
C ASN A 183 10.09 -14.26 5.72
N SER A 184 11.40 -14.43 5.91
CA SER A 184 11.95 -15.41 6.86
C SER A 184 11.57 -15.12 8.32
N ASN A 185 11.25 -13.86 8.63
CA ASN A 185 10.87 -13.42 9.97
C ASN A 185 9.36 -13.16 10.09
N VAL A 186 8.71 -12.79 8.98
CA VAL A 186 7.26 -12.51 8.92
C VAL A 186 6.64 -13.37 7.83
N SER A 187 6.14 -14.53 8.23
CA SER A 187 5.54 -15.48 7.30
C SER A 187 4.35 -14.87 6.55
N GLY A 188 4.26 -15.16 5.27
CA GLY A 188 3.17 -14.70 4.41
C GLY A 188 3.19 -13.21 4.06
N LEU A 189 4.17 -12.45 4.49
CA LEU A 189 4.34 -11.06 4.06
C LEU A 189 4.81 -11.06 2.60
N ARG A 190 3.98 -10.46 1.73
CA ARG A 190 4.22 -10.38 0.27
C ARG A 190 5.05 -9.17 -0.09
N SER A 191 4.67 -8.04 0.45
CA SER A 191 5.39 -6.79 0.26
C SER A 191 5.07 -5.81 1.38
N LYS A 192 5.97 -4.86 1.57
CA LYS A 192 5.85 -3.83 2.58
C LYS A 192 6.50 -2.55 2.11
N TYR A 193 5.83 -1.44 2.36
CA TYR A 193 6.34 -0.10 2.13
C TYR A 193 6.17 0.72 3.39
N PHE A 194 7.20 1.44 3.80
CA PHE A 194 7.08 2.52 4.76
C PHE A 194 7.04 3.86 4.06
N THR A 195 6.23 4.75 4.59
CA THR A 195 6.15 6.13 4.12
C THR A 195 6.19 7.09 5.29
N ILE A 196 6.70 8.27 5.04
CA ILE A 196 6.73 9.36 6.00
C ILE A 196 6.28 10.64 5.31
N ASP A 197 5.39 11.37 5.96
CA ASP A 197 5.04 12.74 5.63
C ASP A 197 5.72 13.65 6.66
N GLN A 198 6.73 14.38 6.20
CA GLN A 198 7.53 15.24 7.05
C GLN A 198 6.75 16.45 7.56
N GLU A 199 5.91 17.04 6.71
CA GLU A 199 5.16 18.25 7.03
C GLU A 199 4.12 17.99 8.11
N ASN A 200 3.39 16.90 7.97
CA ASN A 200 2.34 16.51 8.90
C ASN A 200 2.84 15.65 10.06
N LYS A 201 4.13 15.30 10.07
CA LYS A 201 4.73 14.41 11.09
C LYS A 201 3.95 13.11 11.23
N THR A 202 3.59 12.50 10.12
CA THR A 202 2.85 11.24 10.08
C THR A 202 3.63 10.18 9.34
N GLY A 203 3.36 8.94 9.67
CA GLY A 203 3.90 7.79 8.96
C GLY A 203 2.81 6.77 8.68
N THR A 204 3.04 5.96 7.65
CA THR A 204 2.17 4.84 7.33
C THR A 204 2.99 3.68 6.81
N GLY A 205 2.39 2.49 6.87
CA GLY A 205 2.91 1.30 6.22
C GLY A 205 1.84 0.66 5.36
N VAL A 206 2.24 0.14 4.23
CA VAL A 206 1.39 -0.72 3.40
C VAL A 206 2.00 -2.11 3.42
N TYR A 207 1.32 -3.05 4.05
CA TYR A 207 1.79 -4.44 4.17
C TYR A 207 0.77 -5.34 3.48
N ILE A 208 1.23 -6.17 2.58
CA ILE A 208 0.40 -7.13 1.87
C ILE A 208 0.74 -8.52 2.36
N PHE A 209 -0.23 -9.18 2.97
CA PHE A 209 -0.14 -10.57 3.40
C PHE A 209 -0.89 -11.47 2.43
N THR A 210 -0.37 -12.67 2.20
CA THR A 210 -0.98 -13.65 1.31
C THR A 210 -2.28 -14.25 1.85
N SER A 211 -2.55 -14.10 3.17
CA SER A 211 -3.83 -14.50 3.76
C SER A 211 -4.10 -13.84 5.09
N GLN A 212 -5.36 -13.84 5.52
CA GLN A 212 -5.79 -13.37 6.84
C GLN A 212 -5.05 -14.10 7.96
N LYS A 213 -4.81 -15.41 7.82
CA LYS A 213 -4.09 -16.20 8.83
C LYS A 213 -2.71 -15.61 9.13
N TYR A 214 -1.95 -15.29 8.11
CA TYR A 214 -0.61 -14.72 8.31
C TYR A 214 -0.65 -13.31 8.89
N LEU A 215 -1.66 -12.52 8.54
CA LEU A 215 -1.89 -11.24 9.20
C LEU A 215 -2.22 -11.44 10.68
N ASP A 216 -3.09 -12.40 11.03
CA ASP A 216 -3.46 -12.67 12.42
C ASP A 216 -2.25 -13.12 13.26
N ASP A 217 -1.35 -13.89 12.67
CA ASP A 217 -0.10 -14.30 13.31
C ASP A 217 0.82 -13.08 13.51
N TYR A 218 0.93 -12.19 12.52
CA TYR A 218 1.70 -10.95 12.63
C TYR A 218 1.13 -10.01 13.68
N LEU A 219 -0.20 -9.87 13.77
CA LEU A 219 -0.85 -9.02 14.77
C LEU A 219 -0.54 -9.42 16.22
N LYS A 220 -0.17 -10.68 16.45
CA LYS A 220 0.23 -11.24 17.75
C LYS A 220 1.75 -11.25 17.93
N SER A 221 2.52 -10.83 16.94
CA SER A 221 3.97 -10.93 16.95
C SER A 221 4.62 -9.94 17.93
N GLU A 222 5.77 -10.34 18.47
CA GLU A 222 6.62 -9.45 19.24
C GLU A 222 7.11 -8.26 18.40
N LEU A 223 7.34 -8.48 17.11
CA LEU A 223 7.78 -7.44 16.20
C LEU A 223 6.77 -6.27 16.11
N LEU A 224 5.46 -6.58 15.97
CA LEU A 224 4.44 -5.53 15.98
C LEU A 224 4.28 -4.91 17.37
N SER A 225 4.40 -5.71 18.44
CA SER A 225 4.37 -5.20 19.80
C SER A 225 5.48 -4.20 20.06
N ASN A 226 6.70 -4.51 19.63
CA ASN A 226 7.85 -3.63 19.74
C ASN A 226 7.66 -2.34 18.92
N PHE A 227 7.11 -2.45 17.70
CA PHE A 227 6.78 -1.28 16.90
C PHE A 227 5.77 -0.36 17.62
N LYS A 228 4.72 -0.94 18.20
CA LYS A 228 3.71 -0.18 18.95
C LYS A 228 4.26 0.51 20.21
N SER A 229 5.29 -0.07 20.82
CA SER A 229 5.91 0.47 22.03
C SER A 229 6.98 1.53 21.74
N PHE A 230 7.31 1.78 20.46
CA PHE A 230 8.31 2.76 20.09
C PHE A 230 7.84 4.18 20.45
N PRO A 231 8.58 4.93 21.27
CA PRO A 231 8.07 6.17 21.89
C PRO A 231 7.71 7.27 20.89
N HIS A 232 8.26 7.21 19.67
CA HIS A 232 7.92 8.16 18.60
C HIS A 232 6.61 7.85 17.89
N ILE A 233 6.07 6.65 18.06
CA ILE A 233 4.84 6.21 17.43
C ILE A 233 3.68 6.57 18.34
N THR A 234 2.87 7.52 17.94
CA THR A 234 1.70 7.95 18.68
C THR A 234 0.45 7.87 17.81
N ASP A 235 -0.72 7.79 18.45
CA ASP A 235 -2.03 7.73 17.74
C ASP A 235 -2.08 6.66 16.64
N LEU A 236 -1.53 5.48 16.93
CA LEU A 236 -1.50 4.38 15.97
C LEU A 236 -2.92 3.87 15.69
N LYS A 237 -3.31 4.00 14.43
CA LYS A 237 -4.56 3.45 13.87
C LYS A 237 -4.21 2.38 12.85
N VAL A 238 -5.02 1.34 12.81
CA VAL A 238 -4.82 0.22 11.88
C VAL A 238 -6.10 -0.02 11.11
N ASP A 239 -5.99 0.02 9.79
CA ASP A 239 -7.05 -0.43 8.89
C ASP A 239 -6.64 -1.75 8.24
N ILE A 240 -7.61 -2.63 8.04
CA ILE A 240 -7.41 -3.92 7.37
C ILE A 240 -8.38 -3.99 6.19
N TYR A 241 -7.82 -4.28 5.02
CA TYR A 241 -8.58 -4.37 3.79
C TYR A 241 -8.31 -5.69 3.08
N ASN A 242 -9.33 -6.21 2.38
CA ASN A 242 -9.17 -7.32 1.46
C ASN A 242 -8.86 -6.77 0.06
N ILE A 243 -7.89 -7.35 -0.64
CA ILE A 243 -7.63 -7.02 -2.03
C ILE A 243 -8.79 -7.58 -2.87
N ILE A 244 -9.31 -6.76 -3.78
CA ILE A 244 -10.31 -7.20 -4.75
C ILE A 244 -9.61 -8.02 -5.83
N GLY A 245 -9.97 -9.30 -5.93
CA GLY A 245 -9.41 -10.21 -6.93
C GLY A 245 -9.61 -9.68 -8.35
N GLY A 246 -8.61 -9.90 -9.19
CA GLY A 246 -8.57 -9.35 -10.56
C GLY A 246 -7.95 -7.96 -10.66
N THR A 247 -7.90 -7.17 -9.59
CA THR A 247 -7.27 -5.83 -9.61
C THR A 247 -5.75 -5.90 -9.38
N GLU A 248 -5.24 -6.98 -8.84
CA GLU A 248 -3.83 -7.26 -8.62
C GLU A 248 -3.01 -7.42 -9.91
N LEU A 249 -3.67 -7.63 -11.03
CA LEU A 249 -3.00 -7.67 -12.33
C LEU A 249 -2.26 -6.37 -12.64
N THR A 250 -2.61 -5.29 -11.94
CA THR A 250 -1.90 -4.03 -11.98
C THR A 250 -0.69 -3.98 -11.04
N MET A 251 -0.52 -4.97 -10.18
CA MET A 251 0.68 -5.06 -9.35
C MET A 251 1.89 -5.34 -10.24
N SER A 252 2.94 -4.56 -10.05
CA SER A 252 4.16 -4.69 -10.85
C SER A 252 3.96 -4.55 -12.37
N VAL A 253 3.05 -3.69 -12.80
CA VAL A 253 2.83 -3.41 -14.23
C VAL A 253 4.06 -2.79 -14.90
N ASN A 254 4.78 -1.98 -14.17
CA ASN A 254 6.04 -1.38 -14.60
C ASN A 254 7.15 -1.82 -13.63
N PRO A 255 8.08 -2.67 -14.05
CA PRO A 255 9.21 -3.03 -13.20
C PRO A 255 10.07 -1.80 -12.88
N TRP A 256 10.72 -1.85 -11.74
CA TRP A 256 11.67 -0.82 -11.33
C TRP A 256 12.82 -0.65 -12.31
#